data_b2dc6da94aab857313f3b4e32edd8d99
#
_entry.id   b2dc6da94aab857313f3b4e32edd8d99
#
_cell.length_a   1.000
_cell.length_b   1.000
_cell.length_c   1.000
_cell.angle_alpha   90.00
_cell.angle_beta   90.00
_cell.angle_gamma   90.00
#
_symmetry.space_group_name_H-M   'P 1'
#
loop_
_entity.id
_entity.type
_entity.pdbx_description
1 polymer ?
#
loop_
_entity_poly.entity_id
_entity_poly.type
_entity_poly.pdbx_seq_one_letter_code
_entity_poly.pdbx_strand_id
1 'polypeptide(L)'
;MAAMWPVRMWRSPTLLTRSSVALTLSRANSKGEEQDKGWFRSLFVHKVNQRKDAHSNLLSKKETSSLYKMQFHNVKPDCLDAYNNLSEQILQKLHNDPDYPCEIVGSWNTLYGEQDQAVHLWRFSGGYPALTDAMEKLLQNKEYLEYRKERSKMLLSRKNQLLLEFSFWNEPLPRLGPNIYELRTYYLKPGTMIEWGNNWARAIRFRQENNEAVGGFFSLVGDLYVVHHLWAYKD
;
A
#
# COMPACT_ATOMS: atom_id res chain seq x y z
N MET A 1 8.31 16.72 -2.93
CA MET A 1 9.26 15.59 -2.91
C MET A 1 9.81 15.49 -1.50
N ALA A 2 9.77 14.31 -0.90
CA ALA A 2 10.41 14.05 0.39
C ALA A 2 11.47 12.98 0.18
N ALA A 3 12.71 13.24 0.51
CA ALA A 3 13.77 12.25 0.56
C ALA A 3 13.77 11.62 1.96
N MET A 4 13.84 10.31 2.03
CA MET A 4 13.68 9.54 3.26
C MET A 4 14.88 8.63 3.47
N TRP A 5 15.37 8.57 4.70
CA TRP A 5 16.42 7.64 5.08
C TRP A 5 15.84 6.45 5.84
N PRO A 6 16.27 5.20 5.56
CA PRO A 6 15.76 4.03 6.28
C PRO A 6 16.19 4.07 7.74
N VAL A 7 15.24 3.88 8.63
CA VAL A 7 15.52 3.52 10.01
C VAL A 7 16.09 2.11 9.98
N ARG A 8 17.31 1.92 10.37
CA ARG A 8 18.14 0.70 10.34
C ARG A 8 17.46 -0.52 9.71
N MET A 9 17.98 -0.94 8.56
CA MET A 9 17.41 -2.07 7.82
C MET A 9 17.58 -3.39 8.53
N TRP A 10 16.52 -4.13 8.55
CA TRP A 10 16.37 -5.46 9.07
C TRP A 10 17.13 -6.50 8.24
N ARG A 11 17.87 -7.37 8.89
CA ARG A 11 18.33 -8.60 8.25
C ARG A 11 17.16 -9.58 8.26
N SER A 12 16.66 -9.92 7.09
CA SER A 12 15.64 -10.97 6.93
C SER A 12 16.22 -12.32 7.32
N PRO A 13 15.53 -13.12 8.12
CA PRO A 13 15.79 -14.55 8.16
C PRO A 13 15.34 -15.20 6.85
N THR A 14 16.06 -16.20 6.43
CA THR A 14 15.91 -17.04 5.24
C THR A 14 14.46 -17.37 4.88
N LEU A 15 14.14 -17.15 3.60
CA LEU A 15 12.90 -17.55 2.93
C LEU A 15 12.62 -19.06 3.12
N LEU A 16 11.59 -19.38 3.89
CA LEU A 16 10.94 -20.68 3.84
C LEU A 16 9.82 -20.60 2.79
N THR A 17 10.01 -21.32 1.70
CA THR A 17 9.03 -21.51 0.63
C THR A 17 7.78 -22.20 1.17
N ARG A 18 6.64 -21.53 1.18
CA ARG A 18 5.33 -22.14 1.42
C ARG A 18 4.76 -22.66 0.11
N SER A 19 4.56 -23.98 0.05
CA SER A 19 3.83 -24.65 -1.02
C SER A 19 2.34 -24.33 -0.90
N SER A 20 1.76 -23.71 -1.93
CA SER A 20 0.32 -23.47 -2.02
C SER A 20 -0.39 -24.69 -2.59
N VAL A 21 -1.32 -25.28 -1.83
CA VAL A 21 -2.25 -26.30 -2.30
C VAL A 21 -3.46 -25.60 -2.92
N ALA A 22 -3.67 -25.77 -4.21
CA ALA A 22 -4.80 -25.24 -4.93
C ALA A 22 -6.03 -26.17 -4.78
N LEU A 23 -7.11 -25.69 -4.19
CA LEU A 23 -8.43 -26.32 -4.20
C LEU A 23 -9.25 -25.76 -5.35
N THR A 24 -9.52 -26.57 -6.37
CA THR A 24 -10.43 -26.29 -7.46
C THR A 24 -11.89 -26.55 -7.04
N LEU A 25 -12.71 -25.51 -6.99
CA LEU A 25 -14.16 -25.63 -6.89
C LEU A 25 -14.80 -25.38 -8.27
N SER A 26 -15.41 -26.42 -8.82
CA SER A 26 -16.21 -26.36 -10.05
C SER A 26 -17.55 -25.66 -9.78
N ARG A 27 -17.88 -24.69 -10.59
CA ARG A 27 -19.16 -23.96 -10.53
C ARG A 27 -20.08 -24.44 -11.64
N ALA A 28 -21.24 -24.96 -11.24
CA ALA A 28 -22.31 -25.35 -12.13
C ALA A 28 -23.01 -24.12 -12.74
N ASN A 29 -23.29 -24.22 -14.04
CA ASN A 29 -23.96 -23.23 -14.85
C ASN A 29 -25.48 -23.39 -14.72
N SER A 30 -26.20 -22.34 -14.33
CA SER A 30 -27.66 -22.28 -14.53
C SER A 30 -28.01 -21.14 -15.48
N LYS A 31 -28.50 -21.49 -16.64
CA LYS A 31 -29.17 -20.59 -17.58
C LYS A 31 -30.56 -20.21 -17.03
N GLY A 32 -30.88 -18.94 -17.01
CA GLY A 32 -32.21 -18.39 -16.82
C GLY A 32 -32.43 -17.28 -17.82
N GLU A 33 -33.33 -17.52 -18.77
CA GLU A 33 -33.88 -16.54 -19.70
C GLU A 33 -34.79 -15.58 -18.93
N GLU A 34 -34.62 -14.26 -19.13
CA GLU A 34 -35.72 -13.31 -18.98
C GLU A 34 -35.67 -12.23 -20.07
N GLN A 35 -36.73 -12.24 -20.84
CA GLN A 35 -37.08 -11.29 -21.89
C GLN A 35 -37.57 -9.95 -21.31
N ASP A 36 -37.15 -8.92 -21.98
CA ASP A 36 -37.90 -7.72 -22.32
C ASP A 36 -38.57 -6.89 -21.20
N LYS A 37 -37.93 -5.75 -20.89
CA LYS A 37 -38.64 -4.49 -20.63
C LYS A 37 -37.62 -3.35 -20.47
N GLY A 38 -37.54 -2.49 -21.51
CA GLY A 38 -36.97 -1.21 -21.19
C GLY A 38 -36.28 -0.42 -22.29
N TRP A 39 -37.00 -0.09 -23.36
CA TRP A 39 -36.50 0.93 -24.29
C TRP A 39 -36.32 2.30 -23.62
N PHE A 40 -37.03 2.57 -22.52
CA PHE A 40 -36.82 3.79 -21.72
C PHE A 40 -35.48 3.80 -20.93
N ARG A 41 -34.91 2.62 -20.64
CA ARG A 41 -33.62 2.55 -19.96
C ARG A 41 -32.41 2.88 -20.86
N SER A 42 -32.58 2.79 -22.16
CA SER A 42 -31.52 3.08 -23.13
C SER A 42 -31.32 4.58 -23.37
N LEU A 43 -32.29 5.42 -22.99
CA LEU A 43 -32.22 6.87 -23.18
C LEU A 43 -31.43 7.60 -22.09
N PHE A 44 -31.25 6.99 -20.91
CA PHE A 44 -30.58 7.64 -19.76
C PHE A 44 -29.30 6.94 -19.31
N VAL A 45 -29.01 5.76 -19.79
CA VAL A 45 -27.75 5.08 -19.53
C VAL A 45 -26.97 5.04 -20.83
N HIS A 46 -26.07 5.97 -21.03
CA HIS A 46 -24.99 5.77 -21.99
C HIS A 46 -24.32 4.45 -21.59
N LYS A 47 -24.53 3.39 -22.38
CA LYS A 47 -23.67 2.20 -22.34
C LYS A 47 -22.28 2.71 -22.69
N VAL A 48 -21.51 3.02 -21.67
CA VAL A 48 -20.08 3.11 -21.82
C VAL A 48 -19.69 1.71 -22.29
N ASN A 49 -19.39 1.57 -23.57
CA ASN A 49 -18.72 0.38 -24.06
C ASN A 49 -17.50 0.25 -23.17
N GLN A 50 -17.49 -0.78 -22.34
CA GLN A 50 -16.26 -1.15 -21.64
C GLN A 50 -15.25 -1.39 -22.75
N ARG A 51 -14.46 -0.35 -23.05
CA ARG A 51 -13.26 -0.54 -23.84
C ARG A 51 -12.52 -1.65 -23.13
N LYS A 52 -12.33 -2.76 -23.81
CA LYS A 52 -11.44 -3.85 -23.42
C LYS A 52 -9.99 -3.37 -23.57
N ASP A 53 -9.71 -2.21 -23.03
CA ASP A 53 -8.35 -1.71 -22.91
C ASP A 53 -7.71 -2.51 -21.78
N ALA A 54 -6.54 -3.02 -22.02
CA ALA A 54 -5.73 -3.76 -21.03
C ALA A 54 -5.60 -3.00 -19.68
N HIS A 55 -6.03 -1.77 -19.63
CA HIS A 55 -6.00 -0.84 -18.51
C HIS A 55 -7.27 -0.82 -17.65
N SER A 56 -8.40 -1.38 -18.09
CA SER A 56 -9.55 -1.59 -17.20
C SER A 56 -9.24 -2.61 -16.11
N ASN A 57 -8.17 -3.40 -16.28
CA ASN A 57 -7.61 -4.27 -15.26
C ASN A 57 -6.92 -3.53 -14.12
N LEU A 58 -6.65 -2.21 -14.23
CA LEU A 58 -6.08 -1.43 -13.13
C LEU A 58 -6.99 -1.38 -11.90
N LEU A 59 -8.30 -1.41 -12.13
CA LEU A 59 -9.31 -1.37 -11.08
C LEU A 59 -9.98 -2.74 -10.84
N SER A 60 -9.75 -3.72 -11.72
CA SER A 60 -10.34 -5.06 -11.65
C SER A 60 -9.41 -6.10 -11.03
N LYS A 61 -8.42 -5.69 -10.23
CA LYS A 61 -7.69 -6.66 -9.43
C LYS A 61 -8.70 -7.43 -8.58
N LYS A 62 -8.61 -8.75 -8.66
CA LYS A 62 -9.44 -9.70 -7.89
C LYS A 62 -9.45 -9.31 -6.41
N GLU A 63 -10.48 -9.69 -5.69
CA GLU A 63 -10.65 -9.54 -4.22
C GLU A 63 -9.45 -10.02 -3.37
N THR A 64 -8.49 -10.70 -3.99
CA THR A 64 -7.23 -11.20 -3.38
C THR A 64 -6.02 -10.28 -3.60
N SER A 65 -6.21 -9.05 -4.10
CA SER A 65 -5.09 -8.12 -4.28
C SER A 65 -4.56 -7.64 -2.93
N SER A 66 -3.23 -7.50 -2.84
CA SER A 66 -2.60 -6.90 -1.65
C SER A 66 -3.14 -5.49 -1.40
N LEU A 67 -3.48 -5.21 -0.16
CA LEU A 67 -3.88 -3.88 0.29
C LEU A 67 -2.69 -3.27 1.03
N TYR A 68 -2.43 -1.99 0.78
CA TYR A 68 -1.33 -1.29 1.44
C TYR A 68 -1.89 -0.23 2.38
N LYS A 69 -1.22 -0.05 3.51
CA LYS A 69 -1.48 1.04 4.44
C LYS A 69 -0.23 1.90 4.58
N MET A 70 -0.33 3.15 4.16
CA MET A 70 0.70 4.14 4.37
C MET A 70 0.35 5.01 5.56
N GLN A 71 1.27 5.11 6.50
CA GLN A 71 1.12 5.88 7.73
C GLN A 71 2.15 7.00 7.76
N PHE A 72 1.69 8.20 8.04
CA PHE A 72 2.52 9.37 8.28
C PHE A 72 2.38 9.78 9.73
N HIS A 73 3.47 9.84 10.47
CA HIS A 73 3.52 10.27 11.85
C HIS A 73 4.43 11.50 11.95
N ASN A 74 3.85 12.66 12.26
CA ASN A 74 4.62 13.85 12.57
C ASN A 74 5.00 13.78 14.05
N VAL A 75 6.26 13.57 14.30
CA VAL A 75 6.83 13.36 15.63
C VAL A 75 7.25 14.70 16.20
N LYS A 76 7.14 14.87 17.51
CA LYS A 76 7.73 16.03 18.19
C LYS A 76 9.23 15.99 18.03
N PRO A 77 9.91 17.11 17.68
CA PRO A 77 11.34 17.12 17.39
C PRO A 77 12.20 16.55 18.52
N ASP A 78 11.83 16.82 19.76
CA ASP A 78 12.50 16.34 20.98
C ASP A 78 12.27 14.85 21.28
N CYS A 79 11.30 14.21 20.60
CA CYS A 79 10.91 12.83 20.82
C CYS A 79 11.36 11.88 19.70
N LEU A 80 12.02 12.35 18.64
CA LEU A 80 12.28 11.55 17.44
C LEU A 80 13.06 10.26 17.71
N ASP A 81 14.14 10.36 18.50
CA ASP A 81 14.97 9.18 18.84
C ASP A 81 14.21 8.19 19.72
N ALA A 82 13.46 8.68 20.71
CA ALA A 82 12.63 7.83 21.56
C ALA A 82 11.51 7.14 20.76
N TYR A 83 10.89 7.87 19.83
CA TYR A 83 9.90 7.34 18.92
C TYR A 83 10.47 6.24 18.01
N ASN A 84 11.66 6.48 17.44
CA ASN A 84 12.33 5.52 16.57
C ASN A 84 12.65 4.22 17.32
N ASN A 85 13.24 4.32 18.49
CA ASN A 85 13.57 3.16 19.34
C ASN A 85 12.33 2.36 19.74
N LEU A 86 11.26 3.05 20.16
CA LEU A 86 9.99 2.42 20.53
C LEU A 86 9.33 1.74 19.32
N SER A 87 9.33 2.41 18.17
CA SER A 87 8.71 1.90 16.96
C SER A 87 9.48 0.71 16.38
N GLU A 88 10.81 0.75 16.35
CA GLU A 88 11.64 -0.35 15.86
C GLU A 88 11.35 -1.66 16.57
N GLN A 89 11.26 -1.63 17.90
CA GLN A 89 11.01 -2.81 18.71
C GLN A 89 9.66 -3.47 18.41
N ILE A 90 8.60 -2.66 18.31
CA ILE A 90 7.25 -3.18 18.11
C ILE A 90 6.97 -3.55 16.66
N LEU A 91 7.41 -2.73 15.71
CA LEU A 91 7.21 -3.02 14.28
C LEU A 91 7.91 -4.33 13.89
N GLN A 92 9.07 -4.61 14.50
CA GLN A 92 9.80 -5.84 14.29
C GLN A 92 9.04 -7.06 14.79
N LYS A 93 8.51 -6.99 15.99
CA LYS A 93 7.71 -8.07 16.54
C LYS A 93 6.50 -8.37 15.65
N LEU A 94 5.76 -7.33 15.25
CA LEU A 94 4.57 -7.47 14.40
C LEU A 94 4.88 -8.03 13.01
N HIS A 95 6.04 -7.68 12.44
CA HIS A 95 6.46 -8.23 11.15
C HIS A 95 6.80 -9.71 11.22
N ASN A 96 7.44 -10.12 12.30
CA ASN A 96 7.92 -11.52 12.49
C ASN A 96 6.84 -12.45 13.05
N ASP A 97 5.74 -11.90 13.53
CA ASP A 97 4.68 -12.68 14.15
C ASP A 97 3.72 -13.25 13.09
N PRO A 98 3.68 -14.60 12.92
CA PRO A 98 2.85 -15.24 11.91
C PRO A 98 1.33 -15.07 12.16
N ASP A 99 0.93 -14.68 13.35
CA ASP A 99 -0.48 -14.46 13.69
C ASP A 99 -1.04 -13.17 13.07
N TYR A 100 -0.17 -12.25 12.66
CA TYR A 100 -0.59 -11.03 11.99
C TYR A 100 -0.42 -11.15 10.47
N PRO A 101 -1.50 -11.12 9.69
CA PRO A 101 -1.43 -11.19 8.23
C PRO A 101 -1.01 -9.85 7.59
N CYS A 102 0.07 -9.27 8.11
CA CYS A 102 0.64 -8.01 7.64
C CYS A 102 2.17 -8.08 7.58
N GLU A 103 2.73 -7.35 6.64
CA GLU A 103 4.17 -7.23 6.44
C GLU A 103 4.55 -5.76 6.36
N ILE A 104 5.64 -5.37 7.01
CA ILE A 104 6.19 -4.04 6.82
C ILE A 104 7.09 -4.03 5.58
N VAL A 105 6.72 -3.24 4.58
CA VAL A 105 7.54 -3.03 3.38
C VAL A 105 8.72 -2.13 3.69
N GLY A 106 8.48 -1.12 4.52
CA GLY A 106 9.53 -0.23 5.00
C GLY A 106 9.04 0.79 6.02
N SER A 107 10.00 1.33 6.74
CA SER A 107 9.83 2.39 7.73
C SER A 107 10.98 3.39 7.56
N TRP A 108 10.67 4.66 7.43
CA TRP A 108 11.63 5.72 7.09
C TRP A 108 11.36 6.97 7.90
N ASN A 109 12.42 7.72 8.20
CA ASN A 109 12.33 9.10 8.63
C ASN A 109 12.63 10.03 7.46
N THR A 110 11.92 11.14 7.38
CA THR A 110 12.16 12.15 6.36
C THR A 110 13.43 12.92 6.64
N LEU A 111 14.24 13.10 5.61
CA LEU A 111 15.45 13.91 5.65
C LEU A 111 15.19 15.28 5.01
N TYR A 112 14.41 15.31 3.94
CA TYR A 112 14.00 16.53 3.24
C TYR A 112 12.49 16.49 3.01
N GLY A 113 11.85 17.65 3.02
CA GLY A 113 10.40 17.82 2.96
C GLY A 113 9.82 18.12 4.33
N GLU A 114 8.76 17.47 4.72
CA GLU A 114 8.18 17.54 6.07
C GLU A 114 9.18 17.00 7.07
N GLN A 115 9.68 17.83 7.99
CA GLN A 115 10.69 17.44 8.98
C GLN A 115 10.05 16.62 10.11
N ASP A 116 10.86 15.81 10.80
CA ASP A 116 10.45 15.01 11.95
C ASP A 116 9.26 14.10 11.65
N GLN A 117 9.13 13.67 10.39
CA GLN A 117 8.07 12.76 9.98
C GLN A 117 8.60 11.34 9.80
N ALA A 118 7.89 10.35 10.38
CA ALA A 118 8.10 8.94 10.09
C ALA A 118 7.02 8.43 9.13
N VAL A 119 7.44 7.66 8.14
CA VAL A 119 6.56 7.03 7.14
C VAL A 119 6.70 5.53 7.23
N HIS A 120 5.57 4.82 7.38
CA HIS A 120 5.53 3.36 7.42
C HIS A 120 4.62 2.85 6.30
N LEU A 121 5.09 1.86 5.55
CA LEU A 121 4.34 1.18 4.50
C LEU A 121 4.12 -0.27 4.90
N TRP A 122 2.86 -0.65 5.06
CA TRP A 122 2.41 -1.99 5.38
C TRP A 122 1.71 -2.64 4.21
N ARG A 123 1.93 -3.94 4.03
CA ARG A 123 1.22 -4.79 3.09
C ARG A 123 0.33 -5.79 3.82
N PHE A 124 -0.89 -5.97 3.34
CA PHE A 124 -1.87 -6.95 3.78
C PHE A 124 -2.17 -7.87 2.60
N SER A 125 -1.51 -9.03 2.56
CA SER A 125 -1.71 -10.04 1.53
C SER A 125 -3.02 -10.78 1.81
N GLY A 126 -4.05 -10.51 1.01
CA GLY A 126 -5.43 -10.98 1.24
C GLY A 126 -6.45 -9.84 1.36
N GLY A 127 -6.00 -8.59 1.16
CA GLY A 127 -6.86 -7.41 1.04
C GLY A 127 -7.55 -7.01 2.34
N TYR A 128 -8.82 -6.57 2.23
CA TYR A 128 -9.60 -6.10 3.38
C TYR A 128 -9.80 -7.14 4.50
N PRO A 129 -10.07 -8.43 4.21
CA PRO A 129 -10.17 -9.44 5.26
C PRO A 129 -8.91 -9.56 6.10
N ALA A 130 -7.72 -9.57 5.46
CA ALA A 130 -6.44 -9.61 6.17
C ALA A 130 -6.20 -8.35 7.02
N LEU A 131 -6.58 -7.17 6.49
CA LEU A 131 -6.52 -5.92 7.24
C LEU A 131 -7.41 -5.97 8.49
N THR A 132 -8.66 -6.44 8.34
CA THR A 132 -9.62 -6.51 9.46
C THR A 132 -9.13 -7.47 10.53
N ASP A 133 -8.70 -8.68 10.15
CA ASP A 133 -8.15 -9.68 11.07
C ASP A 133 -6.92 -9.13 11.84
N ALA A 134 -5.98 -8.52 11.13
CA ALA A 134 -4.82 -7.90 11.77
C ALA A 134 -5.23 -6.78 12.75
N MET A 135 -6.20 -5.95 12.38
CA MET A 135 -6.66 -4.85 13.25
C MET A 135 -7.37 -5.36 14.50
N GLU A 136 -8.20 -6.40 14.38
CA GLU A 136 -8.89 -7.03 15.51
C GLU A 136 -7.90 -7.64 16.50
N LYS A 137 -6.90 -8.39 16.01
CA LYS A 137 -5.83 -8.97 16.83
C LYS A 137 -5.00 -7.89 17.53
N LEU A 138 -4.64 -6.82 16.83
CA LEU A 138 -3.89 -5.69 17.39
C LEU A 138 -4.66 -4.98 18.51
N LEU A 139 -5.98 -4.88 18.41
CA LEU A 139 -6.81 -4.28 19.46
C LEU A 139 -6.90 -5.14 20.73
N GLN A 140 -6.59 -6.43 20.64
CA GLN A 140 -6.54 -7.35 21.78
C GLN A 140 -5.13 -7.50 22.35
N ASN A 141 -4.10 -7.07 21.64
CA ASN A 141 -2.71 -7.16 22.05
C ASN A 141 -2.34 -6.04 23.03
N LYS A 142 -2.11 -6.40 24.31
CA LYS A 142 -1.79 -5.44 25.37
C LYS A 142 -0.50 -4.65 25.11
N GLU A 143 0.55 -5.32 24.58
CA GLU A 143 1.82 -4.67 24.25
C GLU A 143 1.63 -3.62 23.14
N TYR A 144 0.84 -3.95 22.12
CA TYR A 144 0.51 -2.99 21.06
C TYR A 144 -0.34 -1.80 21.56
N LEU A 145 -1.27 -2.04 22.49
CA LEU A 145 -2.07 -0.96 23.08
C LEU A 145 -1.19 -0.02 23.91
N GLU A 146 -0.24 -0.55 24.68
CA GLU A 146 0.71 0.27 25.44
C GLU A 146 1.63 1.06 24.48
N TYR A 147 2.15 0.41 23.46
CA TYR A 147 2.89 1.09 22.38
C TYR A 147 2.09 2.26 21.80
N ARG A 148 0.81 2.02 21.44
CA ARG A 148 -0.06 3.09 20.91
C ARG A 148 -0.19 4.27 21.86
N LYS A 149 -0.32 4.00 23.14
CA LYS A 149 -0.45 5.01 24.20
C LYS A 149 0.84 5.83 24.33
N GLU A 150 1.98 5.16 24.44
CA GLU A 150 3.28 5.85 24.55
C GLU A 150 3.60 6.64 23.28
N ARG A 151 3.45 6.02 22.12
CA ARG A 151 3.63 6.70 20.84
C ARG A 151 2.78 7.95 20.68
N SER A 152 1.52 7.91 21.17
CA SER A 152 0.60 9.04 21.02
C SER A 152 1.08 10.31 21.74
N LYS A 153 1.87 10.17 22.79
CA LYS A 153 2.46 11.30 23.52
C LYS A 153 3.55 12.02 22.73
N MET A 154 4.20 11.28 21.81
CA MET A 154 5.33 11.75 21.01
C MET A 154 4.90 12.37 19.66
N LEU A 155 3.61 12.28 19.31
CA LEU A 155 3.12 12.73 18.00
C LEU A 155 2.48 14.12 18.07
N LEU A 156 2.75 14.93 17.05
CA LEU A 156 2.01 16.15 16.73
C LEU A 156 0.75 15.83 15.93
N SER A 157 0.87 14.95 14.95
CA SER A 157 -0.24 14.49 14.11
C SER A 157 0.05 13.12 13.51
N ARG A 158 -0.99 12.49 12.99
CA ARG A 158 -0.87 11.22 12.26
C ARG A 158 -1.90 11.13 11.15
N LYS A 159 -1.52 10.51 10.05
CA LYS A 159 -2.37 10.27 8.89
C LYS A 159 -2.17 8.85 8.40
N ASN A 160 -3.27 8.17 8.08
CA ASN A 160 -3.25 6.84 7.47
C ASN A 160 -4.02 6.89 6.14
N GLN A 161 -3.51 6.18 5.16
CA GLN A 161 -4.17 5.98 3.87
C GLN A 161 -4.19 4.50 3.54
N LEU A 162 -5.30 4.01 2.97
CA LEU A 162 -5.36 2.70 2.34
C LEU A 162 -5.15 2.87 0.84
N LEU A 163 -4.29 2.04 0.29
CA LEU A 163 -3.79 2.18 -1.07
C LEU A 163 -3.88 0.84 -1.79
N LEU A 164 -4.04 0.90 -3.11
CA LEU A 164 -3.74 -0.21 -4.01
C LEU A 164 -2.50 0.13 -4.84
N GLU A 165 -1.73 -0.90 -5.16
CA GLU A 165 -0.60 -0.76 -6.09
C GLU A 165 -1.08 -0.72 -7.53
N PHE A 166 -0.36 -0.02 -8.38
CA PHE A 166 -0.54 -0.12 -9.82
C PHE A 166 0.02 -1.45 -10.34
N SER A 167 -0.78 -2.20 -11.10
CA SER A 167 -0.39 -3.52 -11.63
C SER A 167 0.78 -3.50 -12.61
N PHE A 168 1.06 -2.35 -13.21
CA PHE A 168 2.19 -2.16 -14.12
C PHE A 168 3.49 -1.77 -13.43
N TRP A 169 3.44 -1.54 -12.11
CA TRP A 169 4.61 -1.24 -11.29
C TRP A 169 5.19 -2.52 -10.68
N ASN A 170 6.45 -2.46 -10.24
CA ASN A 170 7.05 -3.56 -9.49
C ASN A 170 6.30 -3.77 -8.17
N GLU A 171 6.23 -5.03 -7.72
CA GLU A 171 5.73 -5.33 -6.38
C GLU A 171 6.66 -4.68 -5.34
N PRO A 172 6.11 -3.89 -4.41
CA PRO A 172 6.92 -3.26 -3.38
C PRO A 172 7.37 -4.29 -2.34
N LEU A 173 8.64 -4.65 -2.44
CA LEU A 173 9.31 -5.57 -1.51
C LEU A 173 10.32 -4.81 -0.65
N PRO A 174 10.57 -5.27 0.59
CA PRO A 174 11.65 -4.76 1.41
C PRO A 174 12.99 -4.85 0.68
N ARG A 175 13.80 -3.80 0.73
CA ARG A 175 15.12 -3.77 0.09
C ARG A 175 16.22 -3.72 1.15
N LEU A 176 17.25 -4.50 0.93
CA LEU A 176 18.46 -4.49 1.75
C LEU A 176 19.45 -3.45 1.22
N GLY A 177 20.20 -2.85 2.12
CA GLY A 177 21.31 -1.94 1.80
C GLY A 177 21.03 -0.47 2.13
N PRO A 178 22.06 0.36 2.08
CA PRO A 178 21.95 1.79 2.28
C PRO A 178 21.35 2.42 1.04
N ASN A 179 20.02 2.53 0.99
CA ASN A 179 19.34 3.21 -0.11
C ASN A 179 18.76 4.52 0.40
N ILE A 180 18.79 5.54 -0.45
CA ILE A 180 18.02 6.76 -0.27
C ILE A 180 16.66 6.55 -0.90
N TYR A 181 15.60 6.78 -0.14
CA TYR A 181 14.24 6.64 -0.63
C TYR A 181 13.62 8.00 -0.94
N GLU A 182 12.88 8.06 -2.03
CA GLU A 182 12.12 9.24 -2.42
C GLU A 182 10.64 8.87 -2.52
N LEU A 183 9.79 9.54 -1.74
CA LEU A 183 8.34 9.46 -1.84
C LEU A 183 7.81 10.67 -2.59
N ARG A 184 7.23 10.43 -3.77
CA ARG A 184 6.56 11.46 -4.57
C ARG A 184 5.06 11.31 -4.43
N THR A 185 4.40 12.36 -3.98
CA THR A 185 2.94 12.42 -3.87
C THR A 185 2.38 13.36 -4.92
N TYR A 186 1.41 12.87 -5.69
CA TYR A 186 0.72 13.61 -6.73
C TYR A 186 -0.76 13.74 -6.37
N TYR A 187 -1.28 14.96 -6.42
CA TYR A 187 -2.68 15.26 -6.28
C TYR A 187 -3.28 15.45 -7.68
N LEU A 188 -4.09 14.49 -8.10
CA LEU A 188 -4.66 14.47 -9.44
C LEU A 188 -6.00 15.23 -9.47
N LYS A 189 -6.33 15.78 -10.61
CA LYS A 189 -7.68 16.29 -10.85
C LYS A 189 -8.69 15.13 -10.86
N PRO A 190 -9.89 15.31 -10.30
CA PRO A 190 -10.93 14.30 -10.36
C PRO A 190 -11.16 13.80 -11.81
N GLY A 191 -11.24 12.48 -11.97
CA GLY A 191 -11.46 11.83 -13.27
C GLY A 191 -10.19 11.58 -14.09
N THR A 192 -9.01 12.09 -13.73
CA THR A 192 -7.77 11.92 -14.53
C THR A 192 -6.91 10.72 -14.14
N MET A 193 -7.29 9.94 -13.14
CA MET A 193 -6.49 8.81 -12.63
C MET A 193 -6.19 7.77 -13.71
N ILE A 194 -7.15 7.45 -14.56
CA ILE A 194 -7.00 6.44 -15.63
C ILE A 194 -6.01 6.92 -16.68
N GLU A 195 -6.16 8.15 -17.16
CA GLU A 195 -5.27 8.74 -18.15
C GLU A 195 -3.83 8.84 -17.61
N TRP A 196 -3.70 9.32 -16.38
CA TRP A 196 -2.43 9.43 -15.68
C TRP A 196 -1.76 8.06 -15.53
N GLY A 197 -2.51 7.03 -15.09
CA GLY A 197 -2.04 5.67 -14.98
C GLY A 197 -1.59 5.08 -16.32
N ASN A 198 -2.33 5.33 -17.40
CA ASN A 198 -1.97 4.90 -18.76
C ASN A 198 -0.65 5.52 -19.23
N ASN A 199 -0.43 6.78 -18.93
CA ASN A 199 0.81 7.46 -19.28
C ASN A 199 1.99 6.86 -18.50
N TRP A 200 1.82 6.60 -17.21
CA TRP A 200 2.85 5.95 -16.39
C TRP A 200 3.10 4.49 -16.77
N ALA A 201 2.08 3.73 -17.13
CA ALA A 201 2.25 2.35 -17.60
C ALA A 201 3.18 2.25 -18.84
N ARG A 202 3.19 3.30 -19.65
CA ARG A 202 4.12 3.41 -20.79
C ARG A 202 5.50 3.91 -20.40
N ALA A 203 5.57 4.83 -19.44
CA ALA A 203 6.81 5.50 -19.05
C ALA A 203 7.65 4.69 -18.06
N ILE A 204 7.04 3.90 -17.17
CA ILE A 204 7.73 3.24 -16.07
C ILE A 204 8.80 2.26 -16.52
N ARG A 205 8.62 1.60 -17.69
CA ARG A 205 9.57 0.66 -18.25
C ARG A 205 10.98 1.25 -18.41
N PHE A 206 11.07 2.55 -18.72
CA PHE A 206 12.34 3.25 -18.86
C PHE A 206 13.07 3.50 -17.54
N ARG A 207 12.36 3.33 -16.41
CA ARG A 207 12.89 3.52 -15.06
C ARG A 207 13.07 2.20 -14.29
N GLN A 208 12.45 1.12 -14.78
CA GLN A 208 12.55 -0.21 -14.15
C GLN A 208 13.91 -0.87 -14.40
N GLU A 209 14.58 -0.55 -15.48
CA GLU A 209 15.89 -1.10 -15.84
C GLU A 209 16.96 -0.84 -14.77
N ASN A 210 16.90 0.31 -14.11
CA ASN A 210 17.83 0.67 -13.03
C ASN A 210 17.41 0.14 -11.65
N ASN A 211 16.31 -0.63 -11.59
CA ASN A 211 15.76 -1.15 -10.33
C ASN A 211 15.46 -0.07 -9.26
N GLU A 212 15.21 1.17 -9.66
CA GLU A 212 14.91 2.29 -8.76
C GLU A 212 13.45 2.30 -8.30
N ALA A 213 12.54 1.77 -9.13
CA ALA A 213 11.10 1.76 -8.84
C ALA A 213 10.76 0.73 -7.77
N VAL A 214 10.38 1.19 -6.59
CA VAL A 214 9.96 0.32 -5.46
C VAL A 214 8.49 0.00 -5.55
N GLY A 215 7.64 1.00 -5.70
CA GLY A 215 6.19 0.83 -5.78
C GLY A 215 5.47 2.08 -6.23
N GLY A 216 4.34 1.89 -6.89
CA GLY A 216 3.42 2.95 -7.26
C GLY A 216 2.03 2.62 -6.75
N PHE A 217 1.40 3.58 -6.07
CA PHE A 217 0.15 3.36 -5.35
C PHE A 217 -0.86 4.45 -5.65
N PHE A 218 -2.13 4.10 -5.57
CA PHE A 218 -3.22 5.09 -5.55
C PHE A 218 -4.12 4.90 -4.33
N SER A 219 -4.64 6.00 -3.81
CA SER A 219 -5.43 5.99 -2.58
C SER A 219 -6.85 5.48 -2.81
N LEU A 220 -7.30 4.61 -1.90
CA LEU A 220 -8.69 4.14 -1.78
C LEU A 220 -9.42 4.84 -0.64
N VAL A 221 -8.75 4.98 0.50
CA VAL A 221 -9.30 5.57 1.71
C VAL A 221 -8.30 6.59 2.24
N GLY A 222 -8.81 7.74 2.60
CA GLY A 222 -8.06 8.95 2.94
C GLY A 222 -8.28 10.02 1.88
N ASP A 223 -7.25 10.78 1.53
CA ASP A 223 -7.34 11.77 0.45
C ASP A 223 -7.56 11.07 -0.88
N LEU A 224 -8.64 11.41 -1.58
CA LEU A 224 -8.94 10.85 -2.89
C LEU A 224 -8.08 11.49 -3.98
N TYR A 225 -7.93 10.78 -5.11
CA TYR A 225 -7.14 11.21 -6.27
C TYR A 225 -5.67 11.48 -5.94
N VAL A 226 -5.16 10.80 -4.91
CA VAL A 226 -3.74 10.86 -4.53
C VAL A 226 -3.02 9.63 -5.04
N VAL A 227 -1.85 9.86 -5.59
CA VAL A 227 -0.92 8.82 -6.05
C VAL A 227 0.42 8.99 -5.34
N HIS A 228 1.00 7.89 -4.93
CA HIS A 228 2.32 7.84 -4.35
C HIS A 228 3.25 6.99 -5.21
N HIS A 229 4.43 7.53 -5.52
CA HIS A 229 5.54 6.76 -6.09
C HIS A 229 6.67 6.68 -5.09
N LEU A 230 7.10 5.47 -4.80
CA LEU A 230 8.25 5.18 -3.96
C LEU A 230 9.42 4.74 -4.83
N TRP A 231 10.52 5.45 -4.72
CA TRP A 231 11.76 5.20 -5.42
C TRP A 231 12.86 4.89 -4.43
N ALA A 232 13.85 4.10 -4.83
CA ALA A 232 15.06 3.85 -4.06
C ALA A 232 16.28 4.04 -4.95
N TYR A 233 17.22 4.81 -4.48
CA TYR A 233 18.48 5.11 -5.17
C TYR A 233 19.65 4.54 -4.36
N LYS A 234 20.67 4.08 -5.07
CA LYS A 234 21.96 3.76 -4.50
C LYS A 234 22.75 5.08 -4.53
N ASP A 235 22.96 5.73 -3.42
CA ASP A 235 23.77 6.95 -3.24
C ASP A 235 23.44 8.11 -4.23
#